data_4a6548b7c2f9d5c3f83f98182b05fa99
#
_entry.id   4a6548b7c2f9d5c3f83f98182b05fa99
#
_cell.length_a   1.000
_cell.length_b   1.000
_cell.length_c   1.000
_cell.angle_alpha   90.00
_cell.angle_beta   90.00
_cell.angle_gamma   90.00
#
_symmetry.space_group_name_H-M   'P 1'
#
loop_
_entity.id
_entity.type
_entity.pdbx_description
1 polymer ?
#
loop_
_entity_poly.entity_id
_entity_poly.type
_entity_poly.pdbx_seq_one_letter_code
_entity_poly.pdbx_strand_id
1 'polypeptide(L)'
;MKARLGALALAVAALLLFYGLAFSDSSTRTEDTRPLSNEPGAAGYSALRDWFAGAGVRWLSLRNDYGTLDALTKDHPPGNLLVVTLPGKQSLLDRDLVRLHQWVRRGNSLLVLAAVCDSPEWAPVGQARSLSADVSMLSGVDVSRPVPFGARFLATPAVSRWQPAVVHPLLRGVDGVEALSDRTSAPCQSVLPTARGVLSLLRAAEGRADGAWLLPRGDGWVLLMAQATPFANRALGRADNARFAGNILREMVAPSGAVIFDDGLQGAPELYDLRRLLADPRFHMSLLALFAIWVAWIVGGTRLRSPAPAHHPPGNAAMVLAEGRLLSRTVDPGEAARVLLASFVARLPEAAQEKPEAWLAARPGVAAEDIERLGRYRRRLAEGGGVPLDPFHDLLTRLRSAIA
;
A
#
# COMPACT_ATOMS: atom_id res chain seq x y z
N MET A 1 35.87 21.29 -14.03
CA MET A 1 35.25 21.86 -12.84
C MET A 1 33.85 22.45 -13.10
N LYS A 2 33.69 23.35 -14.08
CA LYS A 2 32.39 24.04 -14.36
C LYS A 2 31.19 23.11 -14.62
N ALA A 3 31.37 22.05 -15.40
CA ALA A 3 30.29 21.08 -15.68
C ALA A 3 29.81 20.29 -14.44
N ARG A 4 30.67 20.07 -13.46
CA ARG A 4 30.34 19.34 -12.21
C ARG A 4 29.64 20.22 -11.21
N LEU A 5 30.00 21.50 -11.11
CA LEU A 5 29.28 22.51 -10.35
C LEU A 5 27.87 22.70 -10.90
N GLY A 6 27.70 22.64 -12.24
CA GLY A 6 26.40 22.69 -12.89
C GLY A 6 25.52 21.49 -12.57
N ALA A 7 26.09 20.27 -12.58
CA ALA A 7 25.34 19.05 -12.21
C ALA A 7 24.94 19.03 -10.72
N LEU A 8 25.80 19.48 -9.83
CA LEU A 8 25.49 19.61 -8.40
C LEU A 8 24.38 20.65 -8.16
N ALA A 9 24.50 21.81 -8.81
CA ALA A 9 23.47 22.87 -8.72
C ALA A 9 22.11 22.37 -9.24
N LEU A 10 22.09 21.61 -10.34
CA LEU A 10 20.87 21.01 -10.89
C LEU A 10 20.27 19.97 -9.94
N ALA A 11 21.09 19.14 -9.32
CA ALA A 11 20.63 18.13 -8.36
C ALA A 11 20.05 18.78 -7.09
N VAL A 12 20.70 19.84 -6.58
CA VAL A 12 20.20 20.62 -5.43
C VAL A 12 18.89 21.35 -5.80
N ALA A 13 18.81 21.95 -6.98
CA ALA A 13 17.60 22.61 -7.46
C ALA A 13 16.45 21.61 -7.64
N ALA A 14 16.70 20.43 -8.19
CA ALA A 14 15.71 19.36 -8.32
C ALA A 14 15.23 18.84 -6.96
N LEU A 15 16.13 18.70 -5.99
CA LEU A 15 15.80 18.33 -4.61
C LEU A 15 14.93 19.38 -3.91
N LEU A 16 15.28 20.66 -4.05
CA LEU A 16 14.51 21.77 -3.48
C LEU A 16 13.15 21.91 -4.15
N LEU A 17 13.06 21.69 -5.47
CA LEU A 17 11.81 21.68 -6.20
C LEU A 17 10.93 20.49 -5.78
N PHE A 18 11.51 19.30 -5.66
CA PHE A 18 10.81 18.11 -5.15
C PHE A 18 10.34 18.33 -3.72
N TYR A 19 11.17 18.88 -2.85
CA TYR A 19 10.81 19.22 -1.47
C TYR A 19 9.68 20.26 -1.46
N GLY A 20 9.80 21.34 -2.23
CA GLY A 20 8.75 22.37 -2.36
C GLY A 20 7.44 21.79 -2.86
N LEU A 21 7.44 20.96 -3.91
CA LEU A 21 6.22 20.34 -4.46
C LEU A 21 5.63 19.26 -3.52
N ALA A 22 6.47 18.47 -2.87
CA ALA A 22 6.02 17.43 -1.96
C ALA A 22 5.46 17.98 -0.64
N PHE A 23 5.91 19.16 -0.20
CA PHE A 23 5.57 19.74 1.10
C PHE A 23 4.78 21.05 1.03
N SER A 24 4.58 21.63 -0.16
CA SER A 24 3.78 22.86 -0.31
C SER A 24 2.30 22.66 0.05
N ASP A 25 1.79 21.44 -0.03
CA ASP A 25 0.40 21.12 0.28
C ASP A 25 0.13 20.73 1.75
N SER A 26 1.17 20.63 2.59
CA SER A 26 1.01 20.13 3.96
C SER A 26 0.64 21.20 4.99
N SER A 27 0.62 22.49 4.63
CA SER A 27 0.50 23.56 5.62
C SER A 27 -0.89 24.13 5.84
N THR A 28 -1.95 23.67 5.16
CA THR A 28 -3.29 24.25 5.33
C THR A 28 -4.47 23.27 5.22
N ARG A 29 -4.27 21.99 5.03
CA ARG A 29 -5.31 21.02 5.34
C ARG A 29 -5.20 20.71 6.83
N THR A 30 -6.07 21.29 7.65
CA THR A 30 -6.57 20.61 8.85
C THR A 30 -6.95 19.22 8.35
N GLU A 31 -6.06 18.22 8.50
CA GLU A 31 -6.44 16.83 8.25
C GLU A 31 -7.65 16.61 9.15
N ASP A 32 -8.82 16.37 8.51
CA ASP A 32 -10.02 15.98 9.26
C ASP A 32 -9.62 14.77 10.09
N THR A 33 -9.29 15.01 11.37
CA THR A 33 -8.90 13.94 12.27
C THR A 33 -10.06 12.99 12.37
N ARG A 34 -9.82 11.74 11.97
CA ARG A 34 -10.86 10.69 11.91
C ARG A 34 -10.78 9.76 13.10
N PRO A 35 -11.84 9.04 13.41
CA PRO A 35 -11.88 8.09 14.52
C PRO A 35 -11.11 6.80 14.20
N LEU A 36 -9.80 6.92 14.00
CA LEU A 36 -8.88 5.81 13.78
C LEU A 36 -8.18 5.41 15.07
N SER A 37 -7.87 4.15 15.23
CA SER A 37 -7.20 3.60 16.43
C SER A 37 -5.80 4.18 16.68
N ASN A 38 -5.13 4.65 15.64
CA ASN A 38 -3.78 5.21 15.70
C ASN A 38 -3.73 6.73 15.50
N GLU A 39 -4.87 7.40 15.39
CA GLU A 39 -4.96 8.85 15.19
C GLU A 39 -4.81 9.58 16.52
N PRO A 40 -3.74 10.39 16.73
CA PRO A 40 -3.53 11.13 17.96
C PRO A 40 -4.36 12.43 18.04
N GLY A 41 -4.95 12.87 16.94
CA GLY A 41 -5.77 14.06 16.85
C GLY A 41 -7.05 13.97 17.70
N ALA A 42 -7.75 15.08 17.81
CA ALA A 42 -8.90 15.25 18.70
C ALA A 42 -10.03 14.23 18.48
N ALA A 43 -10.28 13.84 17.23
CA ALA A 43 -11.34 12.89 16.86
C ALA A 43 -10.84 11.42 16.82
N GLY A 44 -9.55 11.16 16.96
CA GLY A 44 -8.96 9.82 16.95
C GLY A 44 -9.29 9.00 18.20
N TYR A 45 -8.91 7.72 18.19
CA TYR A 45 -9.11 6.75 19.27
C TYR A 45 -7.80 6.23 19.86
N SER A 46 -6.68 6.92 19.63
CA SER A 46 -5.39 6.46 20.19
C SER A 46 -5.42 6.41 21.73
N ALA A 47 -6.07 7.37 22.40
CA ALA A 47 -6.20 7.37 23.85
C ALA A 47 -7.08 6.19 24.34
N LEU A 48 -8.17 5.87 23.65
CA LEU A 48 -9.02 4.71 23.97
C LEU A 48 -8.24 3.40 23.78
N ARG A 49 -7.51 3.27 22.69
CA ARG A 49 -6.63 2.13 22.42
C ARG A 49 -5.59 1.94 23.52
N ASP A 50 -4.91 3.03 23.88
CA ASP A 50 -3.86 3.00 24.91
C ASP A 50 -4.46 2.72 26.30
N TRP A 51 -5.67 3.20 26.56
CA TRP A 51 -6.44 2.85 27.75
C TRP A 51 -6.71 1.35 27.84
N PHE A 52 -7.17 0.73 26.76
CA PHE A 52 -7.41 -0.72 26.69
C PHE A 52 -6.11 -1.53 26.80
N ALA A 53 -5.06 -1.09 26.14
CA ALA A 53 -3.73 -1.70 26.24
C ALA A 53 -3.17 -1.63 27.67
N GLY A 54 -3.36 -0.50 28.36
CA GLY A 54 -3.01 -0.31 29.77
C GLY A 54 -3.81 -1.21 30.71
N ALA A 55 -5.02 -1.59 30.35
CA ALA A 55 -5.83 -2.58 31.06
C ALA A 55 -5.42 -4.05 30.75
N GLY A 56 -4.36 -4.26 29.95
CA GLY A 56 -3.86 -5.58 29.58
C GLY A 56 -4.64 -6.28 28.47
N VAL A 57 -5.53 -5.57 27.78
CA VAL A 57 -6.32 -6.13 26.69
C VAL A 57 -5.60 -5.93 25.35
N ARG A 58 -5.51 -7.00 24.57
CA ARG A 58 -4.97 -6.93 23.23
C ARG A 58 -5.88 -6.16 22.30
N TRP A 59 -5.30 -5.30 21.49
CA TRP A 59 -6.04 -4.58 20.46
C TRP A 59 -5.53 -4.92 19.05
N LEU A 60 -6.43 -4.84 18.07
CA LEU A 60 -6.17 -5.13 16.65
C LEU A 60 -6.80 -4.01 15.80
N SER A 61 -6.26 -3.79 14.61
CA SER A 61 -6.81 -2.86 13.62
C SER A 61 -7.33 -3.66 12.43
N LEU A 62 -8.63 -3.58 12.16
CA LEU A 62 -9.25 -4.11 10.96
C LEU A 62 -9.14 -3.05 9.86
N ARG A 63 -8.44 -3.39 8.79
CA ARG A 63 -8.22 -2.50 7.63
C ARG A 63 -8.83 -3.02 6.35
N ASN A 64 -9.19 -4.29 6.35
CA ASN A 64 -9.82 -5.00 5.26
C ASN A 64 -11.32 -5.19 5.51
N ASP A 65 -11.96 -5.98 4.68
CA ASP A 65 -13.37 -6.33 4.84
C ASP A 65 -13.64 -7.21 6.07
N TYR A 66 -14.89 -7.31 6.49
CA TYR A 66 -15.29 -8.13 7.64
C TYR A 66 -15.10 -9.64 7.41
N GLY A 67 -14.82 -10.07 6.19
CA GLY A 67 -14.45 -11.45 5.90
C GLY A 67 -13.13 -11.88 6.51
N THR A 68 -12.29 -10.94 6.88
CA THR A 68 -11.00 -11.20 7.52
C THR A 68 -11.08 -11.30 9.04
N LEU A 69 -12.23 -11.01 9.67
CA LEU A 69 -12.42 -11.05 11.13
C LEU A 69 -12.07 -12.40 11.73
N ASP A 70 -12.51 -13.51 11.11
CA ASP A 70 -12.21 -14.86 11.59
C ASP A 70 -10.72 -15.17 11.54
N ALA A 71 -10.03 -14.71 10.51
CA ALA A 71 -8.57 -14.87 10.40
C ALA A 71 -7.83 -14.00 11.42
N LEU A 72 -8.32 -12.75 11.61
CA LEU A 72 -7.74 -11.80 12.55
C LEU A 72 -7.88 -12.27 14.01
N THR A 73 -8.98 -12.95 14.32
CA THR A 73 -9.30 -13.45 15.67
C THR A 73 -9.07 -14.95 15.84
N LYS A 74 -8.42 -15.63 14.89
CA LYS A 74 -8.22 -17.10 14.94
C LYS A 74 -7.53 -17.60 16.21
N ASP A 75 -6.65 -16.79 16.78
CA ASP A 75 -5.90 -17.09 18.00
C ASP A 75 -6.63 -16.63 19.28
N HIS A 76 -7.85 -16.12 19.14
CA HIS A 76 -8.69 -15.61 20.22
C HIS A 76 -10.01 -16.37 20.23
N PRO A 77 -10.44 -16.90 21.38
CA PRO A 77 -11.78 -17.49 21.50
C PRO A 77 -12.86 -16.43 21.29
N PRO A 78 -14.14 -16.82 21.11
CA PRO A 78 -15.27 -15.89 21.11
C PRO A 78 -15.26 -15.00 22.36
N GLY A 79 -15.81 -13.79 22.23
CA GLY A 79 -15.78 -12.76 23.28
C GLY A 79 -14.86 -11.60 22.93
N ASN A 80 -14.61 -11.38 21.63
CA ASN A 80 -13.92 -10.20 21.12
C ASN A 80 -14.91 -9.03 20.93
N LEU A 81 -14.41 -7.81 20.92
CA LEU A 81 -15.20 -6.59 20.69
C LEU A 81 -14.73 -5.91 19.41
N LEU A 82 -15.62 -5.72 18.44
CA LEU A 82 -15.38 -4.85 17.29
C LEU A 82 -15.97 -3.47 17.53
N VAL A 83 -15.18 -2.42 17.36
CA VAL A 83 -15.59 -1.01 17.45
C VAL A 83 -15.71 -0.46 16.04
N VAL A 84 -16.94 -0.07 15.67
CA VAL A 84 -17.25 0.52 14.36
C VAL A 84 -17.80 1.93 14.57
N THR A 85 -17.28 2.89 13.81
CA THR A 85 -17.73 4.28 13.90
C THR A 85 -18.39 4.72 12.60
N LEU A 86 -19.54 5.36 12.70
CA LEU A 86 -20.33 5.85 11.56
C LEU A 86 -20.52 7.37 11.62
N PRO A 87 -20.56 8.04 10.46
CA PRO A 87 -20.44 7.50 9.10
C PRO A 87 -19.01 7.08 8.76
N GLY A 88 -18.89 6.02 7.99
CA GLY A 88 -17.63 5.60 7.40
C GLY A 88 -17.26 6.44 6.18
N LYS A 89 -16.00 6.37 5.76
CA LYS A 89 -15.54 6.90 4.47
C LYS A 89 -15.81 5.91 3.34
N GLN A 90 -15.79 4.63 3.68
CA GLN A 90 -16.11 3.54 2.75
C GLN A 90 -17.55 3.09 2.93
N SER A 91 -18.15 2.58 1.86
CA SER A 91 -19.50 2.03 1.90
C SER A 91 -19.48 0.60 2.46
N LEU A 92 -20.48 0.29 3.28
CA LEU A 92 -20.71 -1.08 3.75
C LEU A 92 -21.26 -1.94 2.61
N LEU A 93 -20.73 -3.14 2.44
CA LEU A 93 -21.18 -4.08 1.44
C LEU A 93 -22.04 -5.19 2.10
N ASP A 94 -23.15 -5.56 1.48
CA ASP A 94 -24.08 -6.57 2.02
C ASP A 94 -23.40 -7.90 2.37
N ARG A 95 -22.46 -8.34 1.54
CA ARG A 95 -21.71 -9.59 1.79
C ARG A 95 -20.89 -9.55 3.08
N ASP A 96 -20.35 -8.35 3.41
CA ASP A 96 -19.50 -8.13 4.59
C ASP A 96 -20.36 -8.07 5.85
N LEU A 97 -21.55 -7.48 5.76
CA LEU A 97 -22.52 -7.44 6.84
C LEU A 97 -23.03 -8.84 7.24
N VAL A 98 -23.26 -9.72 6.27
CA VAL A 98 -23.62 -11.13 6.56
C VAL A 98 -22.53 -11.80 7.41
N ARG A 99 -21.25 -11.61 7.05
CA ARG A 99 -20.11 -12.17 7.80
C ARG A 99 -19.99 -11.56 9.19
N LEU A 100 -20.15 -10.25 9.30
CA LEU A 100 -20.12 -9.54 10.58
C LEU A 100 -21.23 -10.06 11.52
N HIS A 101 -22.48 -10.17 11.03
CA HIS A 101 -23.57 -10.68 11.83
C HIS A 101 -23.37 -12.13 12.27
N GLN A 102 -22.78 -12.96 11.41
CA GLN A 102 -22.41 -14.33 11.78
C GLN A 102 -21.32 -14.36 12.85
N TRP A 103 -20.32 -13.46 12.74
CA TRP A 103 -19.25 -13.35 13.71
C TRP A 103 -19.77 -12.91 15.10
N VAL A 104 -20.70 -11.93 15.14
CA VAL A 104 -21.37 -11.52 16.39
C VAL A 104 -22.18 -12.68 16.97
N ARG A 105 -23.00 -13.38 16.15
CA ARG A 105 -23.84 -14.50 16.63
C ARG A 105 -23.05 -15.63 17.26
N ARG A 106 -21.76 -15.76 16.95
CA ARG A 106 -20.84 -16.77 17.53
C ARG A 106 -20.24 -16.35 18.88
N GLY A 107 -20.78 -15.33 19.54
CA GLY A 107 -20.40 -14.91 20.87
C GLY A 107 -19.42 -13.75 20.93
N ASN A 108 -19.26 -13.01 19.83
CA ASN A 108 -18.49 -11.76 19.83
C ASN A 108 -19.41 -10.54 20.00
N SER A 109 -18.84 -9.40 20.32
CA SER A 109 -19.58 -8.16 20.59
C SER A 109 -19.26 -7.11 19.52
N LEU A 110 -20.27 -6.28 19.21
CA LEU A 110 -20.15 -5.15 18.30
C LEU A 110 -20.53 -3.87 19.03
N LEU A 111 -19.64 -2.89 19.05
CA LEU A 111 -19.89 -1.52 19.46
C LEU A 111 -20.02 -0.63 18.23
N VAL A 112 -21.22 -0.09 18.00
CA VAL A 112 -21.49 0.85 16.92
C VAL A 112 -21.59 2.26 17.51
N LEU A 113 -20.68 3.14 17.10
CA LEU A 113 -20.63 4.54 17.47
C LEU A 113 -21.11 5.37 16.28
N ALA A 114 -22.35 5.89 16.34
CA ALA A 114 -22.96 6.55 15.19
C ALA A 114 -23.19 8.04 15.46
N ALA A 115 -22.69 8.91 14.57
CA ALA A 115 -22.90 10.37 14.65
C ALA A 115 -24.35 10.75 14.29
N VAL A 116 -25.30 10.18 15.03
CA VAL A 116 -26.74 10.47 14.85
C VAL A 116 -27.17 11.68 15.71
N CYS A 117 -26.67 11.76 16.95
CA CYS A 117 -27.02 12.78 17.92
C CYS A 117 -25.86 13.75 18.20
N ASP A 118 -24.71 13.55 17.65
CA ASP A 118 -23.58 14.47 17.62
C ASP A 118 -23.19 14.80 16.18
N SER A 119 -22.45 15.86 15.99
CA SER A 119 -22.06 16.36 14.66
C SER A 119 -20.55 16.66 14.66
N PRO A 120 -19.69 15.62 14.67
CA PRO A 120 -18.25 15.80 14.60
C PRO A 120 -17.84 16.39 13.24
N GLU A 121 -16.73 17.11 13.21
CA GLU A 121 -16.22 17.78 11.99
C GLU A 121 -15.99 16.82 10.83
N TRP A 122 -15.48 15.63 11.13
CA TRP A 122 -15.19 14.59 10.15
C TRP A 122 -16.44 13.92 9.55
N ALA A 123 -17.61 14.07 10.17
CA ALA A 123 -18.85 13.50 9.63
C ALA A 123 -19.39 14.41 8.50
N PRO A 124 -19.65 13.88 7.32
CA PRO A 124 -20.14 14.69 6.20
C PRO A 124 -21.52 15.27 6.49
N VAL A 125 -21.71 16.52 6.09
CA VAL A 125 -23.00 17.21 6.20
C VAL A 125 -23.98 16.66 5.16
N GLY A 126 -25.22 16.39 5.55
CA GLY A 126 -26.29 16.00 4.61
C GLY A 126 -26.46 14.50 4.34
N GLN A 127 -25.64 13.62 4.89
CA GLN A 127 -25.74 12.16 4.70
C GLN A 127 -26.65 11.44 5.71
N ALA A 128 -27.60 12.12 6.31
CA ALA A 128 -28.46 11.55 7.37
C ALA A 128 -29.24 10.29 6.94
N ARG A 129 -29.63 10.18 5.67
CA ARG A 129 -30.35 8.98 5.15
C ARG A 129 -29.41 7.79 5.02
N SER A 130 -28.21 7.96 4.49
CA SER A 130 -27.20 6.89 4.40
C SER A 130 -26.77 6.44 5.79
N LEU A 131 -26.55 7.36 6.72
CA LEU A 131 -26.19 7.04 8.09
C LEU A 131 -27.24 6.17 8.79
N SER A 132 -28.53 6.50 8.67
CA SER A 132 -29.59 5.68 9.24
C SER A 132 -29.65 4.29 8.65
N ALA A 133 -29.46 4.16 7.33
CA ALA A 133 -29.36 2.88 6.64
C ALA A 133 -28.15 2.07 7.14
N ASP A 134 -26.97 2.69 7.23
CA ASP A 134 -25.75 2.04 7.71
C ASP A 134 -25.91 1.56 9.17
N VAL A 135 -26.51 2.39 10.04
CA VAL A 135 -26.81 2.00 11.42
C VAL A 135 -27.78 0.83 11.47
N SER A 136 -28.83 0.85 10.65
CA SER A 136 -29.82 -0.23 10.58
C SER A 136 -29.18 -1.52 10.07
N MET A 137 -28.34 -1.43 9.05
CA MET A 137 -27.63 -2.58 8.50
C MET A 137 -26.66 -3.21 9.52
N LEU A 138 -25.88 -2.41 10.24
CA LEU A 138 -24.91 -2.89 11.24
C LEU A 138 -25.60 -3.44 12.50
N SER A 139 -26.57 -2.71 13.04
CA SER A 139 -27.24 -3.10 14.27
C SER A 139 -28.33 -4.15 14.06
N GLY A 140 -28.82 -4.28 12.84
CA GLY A 140 -30.00 -5.08 12.52
C GLY A 140 -31.30 -4.53 13.10
N VAL A 141 -31.32 -3.21 13.41
CA VAL A 141 -32.49 -2.51 13.91
C VAL A 141 -32.78 -1.31 13.03
N ASP A 142 -34.04 -1.16 12.64
CA ASP A 142 -34.45 -0.02 11.84
C ASP A 142 -34.42 1.27 12.68
N VAL A 143 -33.54 2.18 12.32
CA VAL A 143 -33.38 3.49 12.95
C VAL A 143 -34.02 4.54 12.08
N SER A 144 -35.30 4.81 12.31
CA SER A 144 -35.98 5.89 11.63
C SER A 144 -35.72 7.20 12.39
N ARG A 145 -35.02 8.12 11.72
CA ARG A 145 -34.83 9.49 12.22
C ARG A 145 -35.81 10.44 11.54
N PRO A 146 -36.67 11.13 12.26
CA PRO A 146 -37.28 12.34 11.72
C PRO A 146 -36.17 13.42 11.64
N VAL A 147 -35.63 13.65 10.45
CA VAL A 147 -34.70 14.76 10.22
C VAL A 147 -35.51 16.03 10.03
N PRO A 148 -35.37 17.07 10.88
CA PRO A 148 -35.91 18.36 10.56
C PRO A 148 -35.18 18.89 9.32
N PHE A 149 -35.88 19.03 8.20
CA PHE A 149 -35.38 19.73 7.03
C PHE A 149 -35.13 21.19 7.46
N GLY A 150 -33.86 21.65 7.35
CA GLY A 150 -33.54 23.06 7.55
C GLY A 150 -32.76 23.45 8.79
N ALA A 151 -32.16 22.51 9.53
CA ALA A 151 -31.25 22.88 10.61
C ALA A 151 -30.04 23.66 10.03
N ARG A 152 -30.00 24.97 10.28
CA ARG A 152 -28.83 25.80 9.99
C ARG A 152 -27.72 25.40 10.97
N PHE A 153 -26.59 24.99 10.42
CA PHE A 153 -25.41 24.66 11.21
C PHE A 153 -24.76 25.97 11.69
N LEU A 154 -24.90 26.28 12.97
CA LEU A 154 -24.10 27.29 13.60
C LEU A 154 -22.81 26.65 14.11
N ALA A 155 -21.69 27.31 13.92
CA ALA A 155 -20.34 26.79 14.21
C ALA A 155 -19.99 26.83 15.72
N THR A 156 -20.96 26.69 16.61
CA THR A 156 -20.72 26.71 18.06
C THR A 156 -20.61 25.26 18.54
N PRO A 157 -19.47 24.83 19.08
CA PRO A 157 -19.33 23.50 19.66
C PRO A 157 -20.40 23.28 20.77
N ALA A 158 -21.10 22.17 20.72
CA ALA A 158 -22.10 21.80 21.68
C ALA A 158 -21.71 20.53 22.44
N VAL A 159 -22.01 20.48 23.73
CA VAL A 159 -21.85 19.29 24.55
C VAL A 159 -23.25 18.75 24.85
N SER A 160 -23.47 17.47 24.54
CA SER A 160 -24.69 16.76 24.94
C SER A 160 -24.37 15.77 26.05
N ARG A 161 -25.23 15.76 27.09
CA ARG A 161 -25.06 14.87 28.24
C ARG A 161 -26.13 13.80 28.26
N TRP A 162 -25.71 12.58 28.53
CA TRP A 162 -26.52 11.37 28.52
C TRP A 162 -26.42 10.71 29.90
N GLN A 163 -27.54 10.33 30.48
CA GLN A 163 -27.62 9.73 31.80
C GLN A 163 -28.08 8.27 31.72
N PRO A 164 -27.72 7.41 32.68
CA PRO A 164 -28.25 6.07 32.80
C PRO A 164 -29.79 6.04 32.76
N ALA A 165 -30.35 5.26 31.88
CA ALA A 165 -31.78 5.00 31.79
C ALA A 165 -32.22 3.80 32.64
N VAL A 166 -31.27 2.94 32.99
CA VAL A 166 -31.52 1.68 33.69
C VAL A 166 -30.29 1.30 34.53
N VAL A 167 -30.51 0.51 35.59
CA VAL A 167 -29.41 -0.10 36.33
C VAL A 167 -28.87 -1.31 35.55
N HIS A 168 -27.61 -1.22 35.11
CA HIS A 168 -26.98 -2.27 34.30
C HIS A 168 -25.46 -2.34 34.58
N PRO A 169 -24.79 -3.50 34.50
CA PRO A 169 -23.34 -3.63 34.72
C PRO A 169 -22.49 -2.69 33.84
N LEU A 170 -22.87 -2.46 32.60
CA LEU A 170 -22.22 -1.50 31.69
C LEU A 170 -22.22 -0.07 32.22
N LEU A 171 -23.18 0.27 33.08
CA LEU A 171 -23.37 1.62 33.63
C LEU A 171 -22.92 1.75 35.11
N ARG A 172 -22.17 0.77 35.63
CA ARG A 172 -21.69 0.76 37.00
C ARG A 172 -20.83 1.99 37.31
N GLY A 173 -21.28 2.85 38.20
CA GLY A 173 -20.61 4.08 38.60
C GLY A 173 -20.53 5.14 37.49
N VAL A 174 -21.37 5.05 36.48
CA VAL A 174 -21.52 6.05 35.42
C VAL A 174 -22.70 6.91 35.79
N ASP A 175 -22.48 8.22 36.00
CA ASP A 175 -23.53 9.23 36.28
C ASP A 175 -23.86 10.01 35.00
N GLY A 176 -22.95 10.05 34.03
CA GLY A 176 -23.19 10.72 32.76
C GLY A 176 -22.09 10.46 31.71
N VAL A 177 -22.53 10.41 30.47
CA VAL A 177 -21.69 10.32 29.28
C VAL A 177 -21.83 11.62 28.50
N GLU A 178 -20.71 12.21 28.08
CA GLU A 178 -20.69 13.43 27.27
C GLU A 178 -20.27 13.15 25.84
N ALA A 179 -21.04 13.69 24.90
CA ALA A 179 -20.67 13.72 23.48
C ALA A 179 -20.45 15.15 23.02
N LEU A 180 -19.50 15.33 22.11
CA LEU A 180 -19.09 16.64 21.60
C LEU A 180 -19.50 16.79 20.15
N SER A 181 -20.18 17.90 19.85
CA SER A 181 -20.50 18.30 18.48
C SER A 181 -19.65 19.50 18.09
N ASP A 182 -19.03 19.47 16.93
CA ASP A 182 -18.29 20.61 16.36
C ASP A 182 -19.22 21.58 15.66
N ARG A 183 -20.42 21.10 15.33
CA ARG A 183 -21.48 21.88 14.68
C ARG A 183 -22.74 21.76 15.52
N THR A 184 -23.48 22.86 15.63
CA THR A 184 -24.76 22.82 16.31
C THR A 184 -25.74 21.96 15.52
N SER A 185 -26.21 20.88 16.11
CA SER A 185 -27.28 20.04 15.58
C SER A 185 -28.60 20.33 16.31
N ALA A 186 -29.73 20.07 15.64
CA ALA A 186 -31.01 20.04 16.33
C ALA A 186 -30.97 19.02 17.46
N PRO A 187 -31.72 19.22 18.56
CA PRO A 187 -31.81 18.25 19.63
C PRO A 187 -32.07 16.85 19.09
N CYS A 188 -31.33 15.89 19.62
CA CYS A 188 -31.51 14.52 19.22
C CYS A 188 -32.89 14.02 19.59
N GLN A 189 -33.63 13.57 18.60
CA GLN A 189 -34.94 12.95 18.75
C GLN A 189 -34.90 11.49 18.28
N SER A 190 -33.76 10.81 18.46
CA SER A 190 -33.66 9.42 18.04
C SER A 190 -34.58 8.55 18.85
N VAL A 191 -35.53 7.93 18.18
CA VAL A 191 -36.37 6.91 18.74
C VAL A 191 -36.08 5.62 17.98
N LEU A 192 -35.47 4.67 18.66
CA LEU A 192 -35.51 3.32 18.15
C LEU A 192 -36.92 2.78 18.27
N PRO A 193 -37.43 2.08 17.24
CA PRO A 193 -38.67 1.35 17.38
C PRO A 193 -38.54 0.35 18.56
N THR A 194 -39.58 0.19 19.30
CA THR A 194 -39.69 -0.78 20.40
C THR A 194 -39.60 -2.21 19.85
N ALA A 195 -38.42 -2.62 19.48
CA ALA A 195 -38.14 -4.01 19.10
C ALA A 195 -38.03 -4.84 20.39
N ARG A 196 -38.63 -6.04 20.39
CA ARG A 196 -38.49 -6.96 21.52
C ARG A 196 -37.02 -7.27 21.76
N GLY A 197 -36.56 -7.17 23.01
CA GLY A 197 -35.19 -7.46 23.40
C GLY A 197 -34.17 -6.30 23.26
N VAL A 198 -34.62 -5.08 22.96
CA VAL A 198 -33.79 -3.88 22.96
C VAL A 198 -33.82 -3.25 24.35
N LEU A 199 -32.65 -3.10 24.97
CA LEU A 199 -32.54 -2.42 26.29
C LEU A 199 -31.95 -1.02 26.06
N SER A 200 -32.70 0.03 26.42
CA SER A 200 -32.16 1.40 26.44
C SER A 200 -31.25 1.57 27.65
N LEU A 201 -30.00 1.94 27.41
CA LEU A 201 -28.96 2.14 28.42
C LEU A 201 -28.82 3.62 28.83
N LEU A 202 -28.80 4.52 27.86
CA LEU A 202 -28.57 5.95 28.08
C LEU A 202 -29.73 6.76 27.53
N ARG A 203 -30.08 7.84 28.27
CA ARG A 203 -31.10 8.80 27.89
C ARG A 203 -30.56 10.23 27.99
N ALA A 204 -31.01 11.10 27.10
CA ALA A 204 -30.63 12.50 27.13
C ALA A 204 -31.04 13.16 28.46
N ALA A 205 -30.14 13.94 29.06
CA ALA A 205 -30.39 14.61 30.34
C ALA A 205 -31.56 15.62 30.26
N GLU A 206 -31.71 16.26 29.11
CA GLU A 206 -32.71 17.32 28.88
C GLU A 206 -33.93 16.87 28.06
N GLY A 207 -34.07 15.56 27.80
CA GLY A 207 -35.07 15.09 26.86
C GLY A 207 -35.56 13.66 27.06
N ARG A 208 -36.45 13.24 26.14
CA ARG A 208 -37.00 11.89 26.12
C ARG A 208 -36.25 10.95 25.13
N ALA A 209 -35.20 11.46 24.47
CA ALA A 209 -34.45 10.69 23.52
C ALA A 209 -33.54 9.67 24.19
N ASP A 210 -33.57 8.44 23.74
CA ASP A 210 -32.58 7.44 24.11
C ASP A 210 -31.33 7.58 23.24
N GLY A 211 -30.15 7.30 23.82
CA GLY A 211 -28.85 7.53 23.18
C GLY A 211 -27.97 6.30 23.03
N ALA A 212 -28.25 5.23 23.79
CA ALA A 212 -27.55 3.98 23.66
C ALA A 212 -28.47 2.79 23.94
N TRP A 213 -28.26 1.71 23.19
CA TRP A 213 -29.08 0.50 23.26
C TRP A 213 -28.22 -0.76 23.21
N LEU A 214 -28.58 -1.74 24.02
CA LEU A 214 -27.98 -3.06 24.05
C LEU A 214 -28.95 -4.05 23.42
N LEU A 215 -28.44 -4.85 22.45
CA LEU A 215 -29.21 -5.79 21.67
C LEU A 215 -28.54 -7.16 21.68
N PRO A 216 -29.24 -8.24 22.11
CA PRO A 216 -28.69 -9.59 21.97
C PRO A 216 -28.72 -10.04 20.49
N ARG A 217 -27.69 -10.75 20.08
CA ARG A 217 -27.58 -11.32 18.72
C ARG A 217 -26.93 -12.71 18.76
N GLY A 218 -27.73 -13.76 18.87
CA GLY A 218 -27.25 -15.12 19.14
C GLY A 218 -26.57 -15.17 20.50
N ASP A 219 -25.31 -15.63 20.53
CA ASP A 219 -24.50 -15.68 21.75
C ASP A 219 -23.71 -14.38 22.02
N GLY A 220 -23.83 -13.40 21.12
CA GLY A 220 -23.13 -12.11 21.21
C GLY A 220 -24.05 -10.92 21.44
N TRP A 221 -23.44 -9.73 21.42
CA TRP A 221 -24.13 -8.48 21.74
C TRP A 221 -23.81 -7.39 20.73
N VAL A 222 -24.79 -6.52 20.50
CA VAL A 222 -24.59 -5.24 19.81
C VAL A 222 -24.89 -4.12 20.78
N LEU A 223 -23.91 -3.27 21.05
CA LEU A 223 -24.08 -2.00 21.75
C LEU A 223 -24.10 -0.89 20.68
N LEU A 224 -25.26 -0.30 20.48
CA LEU A 224 -25.44 0.82 19.56
C LEU A 224 -25.48 2.12 20.36
N MET A 225 -24.64 3.07 19.99
CA MET A 225 -24.65 4.43 20.50
C MET A 225 -25.01 5.42 19.38
N ALA A 226 -25.93 6.34 19.70
CA ALA A 226 -26.32 7.41 18.76
C ALA A 226 -25.29 8.56 18.71
N GLN A 227 -24.20 8.45 19.44
CA GLN A 227 -23.08 9.39 19.49
C GLN A 227 -21.80 8.70 19.04
N ALA A 228 -21.01 9.39 18.25
CA ALA A 228 -19.73 8.89 17.76
C ALA A 228 -18.53 9.41 18.58
N THR A 229 -18.70 10.48 19.34
CA THR A 229 -17.59 11.22 19.94
C THR A 229 -17.23 10.88 21.39
N PRO A 230 -18.03 10.17 22.20
CA PRO A 230 -17.72 9.98 23.64
C PRO A 230 -16.36 9.36 23.91
N PHE A 231 -15.88 8.49 23.02
CA PHE A 231 -14.61 7.77 23.18
C PHE A 231 -13.47 8.35 22.35
N ALA A 232 -13.71 9.46 21.64
CA ALA A 232 -12.64 10.18 20.94
C ALA A 232 -11.63 10.78 21.93
N ASN A 233 -10.40 10.99 21.50
CA ASN A 233 -9.30 11.48 22.34
C ASN A 233 -9.68 12.72 23.17
N ARG A 234 -10.39 13.68 22.55
CA ARG A 234 -10.83 14.92 23.23
C ARG A 234 -11.98 14.74 24.22
N ALA A 235 -12.71 13.63 24.15
CA ALA A 235 -13.89 13.38 24.95
C ALA A 235 -13.71 12.28 25.99
N LEU A 236 -12.76 11.37 25.81
CA LEU A 236 -12.58 10.19 26.67
C LEU A 236 -12.40 10.55 28.15
N GLY A 237 -11.71 11.65 28.47
CA GLY A 237 -11.50 12.12 29.83
C GLY A 237 -12.66 12.98 30.40
N ARG A 238 -13.77 13.15 29.67
CA ARG A 238 -14.91 13.97 30.10
C ARG A 238 -15.95 13.11 30.80
N ALA A 239 -16.60 13.70 31.80
CA ALA A 239 -17.61 13.02 32.65
C ALA A 239 -17.14 11.58 33.00
N ASP A 240 -17.99 10.58 32.76
CA ASP A 240 -17.68 9.18 33.03
C ASP A 240 -17.38 8.37 31.73
N ASN A 241 -16.99 9.04 30.63
CA ASN A 241 -16.75 8.37 29.34
C ASN A 241 -15.69 7.25 29.44
N ALA A 242 -14.56 7.52 30.10
CA ALA A 242 -13.51 6.51 30.30
C ALA A 242 -14.00 5.34 31.18
N ARG A 243 -14.81 5.64 32.20
CA ARG A 243 -15.39 4.60 33.07
C ARG A 243 -16.39 3.75 32.29
N PHE A 244 -17.22 4.36 31.47
CA PHE A 244 -18.14 3.64 30.60
C PHE A 244 -17.37 2.75 29.61
N ALA A 245 -16.30 3.25 28.97
CA ALA A 245 -15.43 2.45 28.11
C ALA A 245 -14.81 1.26 28.88
N GLY A 246 -14.35 1.47 30.11
CA GLY A 246 -13.84 0.41 30.99
C GLY A 246 -14.87 -0.65 31.34
N ASN A 247 -16.14 -0.22 31.56
CA ASN A 247 -17.24 -1.15 31.78
C ASN A 247 -17.58 -1.96 30.52
N ILE A 248 -17.59 -1.32 29.34
CA ILE A 248 -17.75 -2.00 28.05
C ILE A 248 -16.68 -3.07 27.89
N LEU A 249 -15.42 -2.73 28.16
CA LEU A 249 -14.31 -3.67 28.10
C LEU A 249 -14.55 -4.88 29.01
N ARG A 250 -14.92 -4.66 30.25
CA ARG A 250 -15.10 -5.70 31.26
C ARG A 250 -16.28 -6.61 31.00
N GLU A 251 -17.39 -6.07 30.48
CA GLU A 251 -18.65 -6.81 30.33
C GLU A 251 -18.81 -7.41 28.92
N MET A 252 -18.10 -6.88 27.91
CA MET A 252 -18.28 -7.29 26.50
C MET A 252 -17.03 -7.95 25.89
N VAL A 253 -15.92 -8.00 26.61
CA VAL A 253 -14.68 -8.67 26.15
C VAL A 253 -14.33 -9.79 27.11
N ALA A 254 -14.14 -11.00 26.58
CA ALA A 254 -13.68 -12.13 27.38
C ALA A 254 -12.23 -11.91 27.88
N PRO A 255 -11.78 -12.56 28.97
CA PRO A 255 -10.42 -12.40 29.50
C PRO A 255 -9.30 -12.64 28.46
N SER A 256 -9.53 -13.51 27.50
CA SER A 256 -8.60 -13.81 26.39
C SER A 256 -9.01 -13.16 25.06
N GLY A 257 -10.07 -12.34 25.08
CA GLY A 257 -10.57 -11.63 23.90
C GLY A 257 -9.70 -10.44 23.51
N ALA A 258 -9.95 -9.91 22.32
CA ALA A 258 -9.31 -8.73 21.79
C ALA A 258 -10.33 -7.63 21.48
N VAL A 259 -9.87 -6.38 21.51
CA VAL A 259 -10.62 -5.24 20.95
C VAL A 259 -10.12 -4.96 19.55
N ILE A 260 -11.04 -4.89 18.59
CA ILE A 260 -10.75 -4.66 17.19
C ILE A 260 -11.32 -3.29 16.81
N PHE A 261 -10.52 -2.42 16.23
CA PHE A 261 -10.97 -1.14 15.70
C PHE A 261 -11.15 -1.25 14.19
N ASP A 262 -12.29 -0.85 13.67
CA ASP A 262 -12.56 -0.79 12.23
C ASP A 262 -11.96 0.48 11.63
N ASP A 263 -10.67 0.45 11.42
CA ASP A 263 -9.95 1.54 10.77
C ASP A 263 -10.18 1.56 9.25
N GLY A 264 -10.50 0.41 8.64
CA GLY A 264 -10.77 0.26 7.22
C GLY A 264 -11.97 1.06 6.76
N LEU A 265 -13.08 1.00 7.51
CA LEU A 265 -14.30 1.76 7.21
C LEU A 265 -14.04 3.28 7.24
N GLN A 266 -13.13 3.74 8.09
CA GLN A 266 -12.71 5.14 8.16
C GLN A 266 -11.69 5.54 7.10
N GLY A 267 -11.31 4.59 6.22
CA GLY A 267 -10.39 4.81 5.11
C GLY A 267 -8.92 4.79 5.52
N ALA A 268 -8.59 4.08 6.62
CA ALA A 268 -7.20 3.74 6.88
C ALA A 268 -6.73 2.83 5.74
N PRO A 269 -5.71 3.24 4.98
CA PRO A 269 -5.22 2.41 3.90
C PRO A 269 -4.57 1.16 4.47
N GLU A 270 -4.56 0.11 3.68
CA GLU A 270 -3.68 -1.03 3.90
C GLU A 270 -2.23 -0.54 4.14
N LEU A 271 -1.41 -1.39 4.76
CA LEU A 271 -0.06 -1.08 5.28
C LEU A 271 0.89 -0.29 4.36
N TYR A 272 0.51 -0.05 3.10
CA TYR A 272 1.30 0.62 2.06
C TYR A 272 0.71 1.97 1.62
N ASP A 273 0.32 2.84 2.56
CA ASP A 273 -0.01 4.22 2.19
C ASP A 273 1.27 5.00 1.86
N LEU A 274 1.49 5.19 0.56
CA LEU A 274 2.60 5.97 0.05
C LEU A 274 2.61 7.40 0.63
N ARG A 275 1.44 7.99 0.90
CA ARG A 275 1.33 9.32 1.53
C ARG A 275 1.84 9.32 2.98
N ARG A 276 1.55 8.28 3.75
CA ARG A 276 2.09 8.15 5.13
C ARG A 276 3.59 7.89 5.12
N LEU A 277 4.07 7.05 4.21
CA LEU A 277 5.50 6.82 4.03
C LEU A 277 6.20 8.14 3.67
N LEU A 278 5.60 8.93 2.76
CA LEU A 278 6.10 10.24 2.38
C LEU A 278 5.92 11.31 3.48
N ALA A 279 5.03 11.13 4.44
CA ALA A 279 4.87 12.03 5.59
C ALA A 279 5.77 11.66 6.78
N ASP A 280 6.39 10.46 6.79
CA ASP A 280 7.25 10.02 7.89
C ASP A 280 8.61 10.75 7.84
N PRO A 281 8.97 11.53 8.88
CA PRO A 281 10.26 12.21 8.93
C PRO A 281 11.46 11.25 8.88
N ARG A 282 11.29 9.99 9.33
CA ARG A 282 12.34 8.96 9.25
C ARG A 282 12.62 8.55 7.82
N PHE A 283 11.57 8.48 6.98
CA PHE A 283 11.72 8.22 5.55
C PHE A 283 12.52 9.34 4.87
N HIS A 284 12.21 10.61 5.18
CA HIS A 284 12.95 11.76 4.66
C HIS A 284 14.40 11.77 5.07
N MET A 285 14.68 11.46 6.35
CA MET A 285 16.05 11.35 6.84
C MET A 285 16.84 10.23 6.15
N SER A 286 16.18 9.10 5.87
CA SER A 286 16.76 7.99 5.12
C SER A 286 17.04 8.37 3.67
N LEU A 287 16.13 9.08 3.03
CA LEU A 287 16.27 9.56 1.65
C LEU A 287 17.39 10.63 1.56
N LEU A 288 17.48 11.52 2.54
CA LEU A 288 18.55 12.50 2.64
C LEU A 288 19.90 11.82 2.84
N ALA A 289 19.99 10.81 3.70
CA ALA A 289 21.20 10.02 3.92
C ALA A 289 21.65 9.30 2.65
N LEU A 290 20.72 8.64 1.93
CA LEU A 290 20.99 8.00 0.64
C LEU A 290 21.47 9.01 -0.40
N PHE A 291 20.85 10.18 -0.46
CA PHE A 291 21.27 11.26 -1.35
C PHE A 291 22.67 11.78 -0.98
N ALA A 292 22.97 11.97 0.30
CA ALA A 292 24.30 12.38 0.75
C ALA A 292 25.36 11.33 0.41
N ILE A 293 25.07 10.03 0.58
CA ILE A 293 25.95 8.93 0.18
C ILE A 293 26.17 8.94 -1.34
N TRP A 294 25.12 9.14 -2.12
CA TRP A 294 25.19 9.21 -3.58
C TRP A 294 26.04 10.41 -4.05
N VAL A 295 25.83 11.59 -3.44
CA VAL A 295 26.65 12.78 -3.71
C VAL A 295 28.12 12.52 -3.33
N ALA A 296 28.38 11.95 -2.14
CA ALA A 296 29.71 11.59 -1.70
C ALA A 296 30.37 10.58 -2.66
N TRP A 297 29.62 9.61 -3.17
CA TRP A 297 30.11 8.65 -4.16
C TRP A 297 30.47 9.32 -5.50
N ILE A 298 29.60 10.23 -6.01
CA ILE A 298 29.90 10.99 -7.23
C ILE A 298 31.11 11.89 -7.05
N VAL A 299 31.21 12.61 -5.94
CA VAL A 299 32.33 13.52 -5.65
C VAL A 299 33.59 12.75 -5.30
N GLY A 300 33.47 11.66 -4.53
CA GLY A 300 34.58 10.81 -4.10
C GLY A 300 35.14 9.94 -5.21
N GLY A 301 34.28 9.39 -6.07
CA GLY A 301 34.69 8.52 -7.19
C GLY A 301 35.64 9.18 -8.20
N THR A 302 35.78 10.50 -8.14
CA THR A 302 36.69 11.26 -8.99
C THR A 302 38.13 11.40 -8.40
N ARG A 303 38.29 11.11 -7.12
CA ARG A 303 39.63 11.17 -6.44
C ARG A 303 40.33 9.82 -6.46
N LEU A 304 39.59 8.71 -6.65
CA LEU A 304 40.14 7.36 -6.68
C LEU A 304 40.50 6.87 -8.10
N ARG A 305 40.12 7.59 -9.13
CA ARG A 305 40.64 7.32 -10.48
C ARG A 305 41.99 8.01 -10.59
N SER A 306 43.06 7.22 -10.45
CA SER A 306 44.38 7.58 -10.98
C SER A 306 44.16 8.19 -12.37
N PRO A 307 44.80 9.31 -12.75
CA PRO A 307 44.69 9.80 -14.10
C PRO A 307 45.07 8.61 -15.02
N ALA A 308 44.11 8.17 -15.76
CA ALA A 308 44.37 7.12 -16.74
C ALA A 308 45.57 7.61 -17.58
N PRO A 309 46.61 6.82 -17.75
CA PRO A 309 47.70 7.18 -18.64
C PRO A 309 47.07 7.66 -19.94
N ALA A 310 47.57 8.80 -20.45
CA ALA A 310 47.03 9.41 -21.67
C ALA A 310 46.85 8.32 -22.70
N HIS A 311 45.58 7.91 -22.88
CA HIS A 311 45.28 6.91 -23.89
C HIS A 311 45.58 7.56 -25.23
N HIS A 312 46.66 7.19 -25.84
CA HIS A 312 46.74 7.35 -27.31
C HIS A 312 45.45 6.71 -27.86
N PRO A 313 44.74 7.38 -28.74
CA PRO A 313 43.57 6.78 -29.36
C PRO A 313 43.98 5.37 -29.82
N PRO A 314 43.24 4.33 -29.47
CA PRO A 314 43.60 2.97 -29.84
C PRO A 314 43.76 2.98 -31.36
N GLY A 315 44.97 2.62 -31.82
CA GLY A 315 45.19 2.53 -33.25
C GLY A 315 44.14 1.57 -33.84
N ASN A 316 43.80 1.72 -35.11
CA ASN A 316 42.75 0.93 -35.79
C ASN A 316 42.83 -0.57 -35.43
N ALA A 317 44.03 -1.08 -35.19
CA ALA A 317 44.25 -2.49 -34.78
C ALA A 317 43.65 -2.82 -33.41
N ALA A 318 43.72 -1.93 -32.42
CA ALA A 318 43.13 -2.18 -31.08
C ALA A 318 41.58 -2.12 -31.11
N MET A 319 41.03 -1.28 -31.95
CA MET A 319 39.59 -1.19 -32.18
C MET A 319 39.07 -2.48 -32.87
N VAL A 320 39.74 -2.94 -33.91
CA VAL A 320 39.43 -4.18 -34.62
C VAL A 320 39.54 -5.41 -33.69
N LEU A 321 40.56 -5.45 -32.83
CA LEU A 321 40.70 -6.52 -31.82
C LEU A 321 39.58 -6.49 -30.76
N ALA A 322 39.16 -5.31 -30.32
CA ALA A 322 38.07 -5.18 -29.36
C ALA A 322 36.72 -5.58 -29.97
N GLU A 323 36.48 -5.20 -31.22
CA GLU A 323 35.31 -5.58 -31.99
C GLU A 323 35.29 -7.08 -32.29
N GLY A 324 36.44 -7.64 -32.67
CA GLY A 324 36.62 -9.09 -32.87
C GLY A 324 36.32 -9.90 -31.58
N ARG A 325 36.78 -9.43 -30.43
CA ARG A 325 36.46 -10.05 -29.12
C ARG A 325 34.97 -9.95 -28.74
N LEU A 326 34.30 -8.88 -29.09
CA LEU A 326 32.87 -8.73 -28.88
C LEU A 326 32.11 -9.70 -29.79
N LEU A 327 32.43 -9.73 -31.08
CA LEU A 327 31.80 -10.61 -32.06
C LEU A 327 32.03 -12.09 -31.72
N SER A 328 33.21 -12.46 -31.22
CA SER A 328 33.50 -13.85 -30.83
C SER A 328 32.65 -14.36 -29.67
N ARG A 329 32.02 -13.46 -28.91
CA ARG A 329 31.10 -13.80 -27.80
C ARG A 329 29.62 -13.80 -28.19
N THR A 330 29.27 -13.13 -29.29
CA THR A 330 27.88 -12.88 -29.69
C THR A 330 27.47 -13.66 -30.93
N VAL A 331 28.42 -14.07 -31.78
CA VAL A 331 28.14 -14.80 -33.03
C VAL A 331 28.46 -16.26 -32.84
N ASP A 332 27.52 -17.13 -33.21
CA ASP A 332 27.78 -18.59 -33.26
C ASP A 332 28.93 -18.92 -34.24
N PRO A 333 29.95 -19.67 -33.79
CA PRO A 333 31.09 -20.00 -34.64
C PRO A 333 30.70 -20.70 -35.96
N GLY A 334 29.65 -21.52 -35.96
CA GLY A 334 29.16 -22.19 -37.17
C GLY A 334 28.51 -21.21 -38.15
N GLU A 335 27.81 -20.19 -37.64
CA GLU A 335 27.21 -19.13 -38.45
C GLU A 335 28.30 -18.22 -39.06
N ALA A 336 29.29 -17.84 -38.27
CA ALA A 336 30.43 -17.07 -38.72
C ALA A 336 31.20 -17.81 -39.84
N ALA A 337 31.44 -19.12 -39.68
CA ALA A 337 32.09 -19.94 -40.71
C ALA A 337 31.27 -20.02 -42.00
N ARG A 338 29.95 -20.12 -41.91
CA ARG A 338 29.05 -20.10 -43.09
C ARG A 338 29.13 -18.77 -43.84
N VAL A 339 29.13 -17.66 -43.13
CA VAL A 339 29.25 -16.32 -43.72
C VAL A 339 30.63 -16.14 -44.41
N LEU A 340 31.70 -16.58 -43.75
CA LEU A 340 33.05 -16.54 -44.35
C LEU A 340 33.15 -17.38 -45.62
N LEU A 341 32.59 -18.61 -45.59
CA LEU A 341 32.53 -19.48 -46.76
C LEU A 341 31.73 -18.85 -47.91
N ALA A 342 30.53 -18.33 -47.60
CA ALA A 342 29.68 -17.67 -48.59
C ALA A 342 30.39 -16.46 -49.23
N SER A 343 31.05 -15.64 -48.41
CA SER A 343 31.84 -14.50 -48.86
C SER A 343 33.05 -14.90 -49.74
N PHE A 344 33.67 -16.05 -49.44
CA PHE A 344 34.76 -16.59 -50.27
C PHE A 344 34.22 -17.07 -51.61
N VAL A 345 33.17 -17.88 -51.61
CA VAL A 345 32.55 -18.44 -52.83
C VAL A 345 31.99 -17.34 -53.73
N ALA A 346 31.34 -16.33 -53.17
CA ALA A 346 30.79 -15.20 -53.93
C ALA A 346 31.85 -14.38 -54.70
N ARG A 347 33.12 -14.48 -54.29
CA ARG A 347 34.25 -13.80 -54.98
C ARG A 347 34.87 -14.64 -56.09
N LEU A 348 34.48 -15.89 -56.20
CA LEU A 348 34.91 -16.75 -57.31
C LEU A 348 34.08 -16.37 -58.54
N PRO A 349 34.64 -16.63 -59.77
CA PRO A 349 33.87 -16.51 -60.99
C PRO A 349 32.57 -17.31 -60.95
N GLU A 350 31.56 -16.85 -61.59
CA GLU A 350 30.21 -17.44 -61.52
C GLU A 350 30.23 -18.95 -61.88
N ALA A 351 30.97 -19.35 -62.89
CA ALA A 351 31.14 -20.74 -63.25
C ALA A 351 31.81 -21.62 -62.17
N ALA A 352 32.51 -21.01 -61.21
CA ALA A 352 33.25 -21.71 -60.17
C ALA A 352 32.43 -21.81 -58.87
N GLN A 353 31.33 -21.03 -58.69
CA GLN A 353 30.55 -20.95 -57.46
C GLN A 353 29.80 -22.25 -57.16
N GLU A 354 29.37 -22.99 -58.19
CA GLU A 354 28.69 -24.27 -57.99
C GLU A 354 29.65 -25.38 -57.52
N LYS A 355 30.86 -25.42 -58.07
CA LYS A 355 31.86 -26.44 -57.76
C LYS A 355 33.23 -25.82 -57.48
N PRO A 356 33.40 -25.12 -56.39
CA PRO A 356 34.59 -24.35 -56.06
C PRO A 356 35.86 -25.27 -55.95
N GLU A 357 35.70 -26.46 -55.39
CA GLU A 357 36.80 -27.39 -55.22
C GLU A 357 37.39 -27.84 -56.59
N ALA A 358 36.53 -28.17 -57.57
CA ALA A 358 36.96 -28.59 -58.91
C ALA A 358 37.65 -27.41 -59.64
N TRP A 359 37.13 -26.19 -59.48
CA TRP A 359 37.74 -25.02 -60.09
C TRP A 359 39.12 -24.68 -59.48
N LEU A 360 39.22 -24.80 -58.11
CA LEU A 360 40.47 -24.58 -57.37
C LEU A 360 41.53 -25.63 -57.79
N ALA A 361 41.14 -26.89 -58.00
CA ALA A 361 42.05 -27.98 -58.44
C ALA A 361 42.69 -27.76 -59.85
N ALA A 362 41.98 -26.96 -60.66
CA ALA A 362 42.54 -26.64 -62.01
C ALA A 362 43.52 -25.43 -62.00
N ARG A 363 43.76 -24.81 -60.81
CA ARG A 363 44.63 -23.62 -60.70
C ARG A 363 46.06 -24.01 -60.29
N PRO A 364 47.08 -23.53 -61.01
CA PRO A 364 48.47 -23.73 -60.62
C PRO A 364 48.74 -22.93 -59.33
N GLY A 365 49.36 -23.57 -58.32
CA GLY A 365 49.67 -22.91 -57.00
C GLY A 365 48.74 -23.20 -55.88
N VAL A 366 47.58 -23.82 -56.09
CA VAL A 366 46.69 -24.27 -55.03
C VAL A 366 47.09 -25.69 -54.58
N ALA A 367 47.35 -25.84 -53.25
CA ALA A 367 47.75 -27.13 -52.70
C ALA A 367 46.53 -28.09 -52.61
N ALA A 368 46.74 -29.34 -53.10
CA ALA A 368 45.66 -30.34 -53.04
C ALA A 368 45.12 -30.59 -51.63
N GLU A 369 45.98 -30.50 -50.62
CA GLU A 369 45.60 -30.62 -49.21
C GLU A 369 44.62 -29.52 -48.75
N ASP A 370 44.82 -28.28 -49.22
CA ASP A 370 43.94 -27.14 -48.87
C ASP A 370 42.58 -27.31 -49.57
N ILE A 371 42.49 -27.86 -50.75
CA ILE A 371 41.24 -28.18 -51.44
C ILE A 371 40.44 -29.27 -50.66
N GLU A 372 41.14 -30.32 -50.25
CA GLU A 372 40.52 -31.38 -49.44
C GLU A 372 40.03 -30.87 -48.10
N ARG A 373 40.81 -29.99 -47.47
CA ARG A 373 40.37 -29.33 -46.19
C ARG A 373 39.14 -28.47 -46.41
N LEU A 374 39.08 -27.69 -47.47
CA LEU A 374 37.93 -26.90 -47.86
C LEU A 374 36.67 -27.77 -48.02
N GLY A 375 36.83 -28.89 -48.79
CA GLY A 375 35.75 -29.84 -49.03
C GLY A 375 35.24 -30.51 -47.72
N ARG A 376 36.16 -30.84 -46.79
CA ARG A 376 35.77 -31.35 -45.46
C ARG A 376 35.02 -30.34 -44.63
N TYR A 377 35.48 -29.10 -44.58
CA TYR A 377 34.80 -28.02 -43.82
C TYR A 377 33.44 -27.68 -44.41
N ARG A 378 33.33 -27.63 -45.74
CA ARG A 378 32.06 -27.37 -46.44
C ARG A 378 31.00 -28.45 -46.15
N ARG A 379 31.39 -29.73 -46.19
CA ARG A 379 30.47 -30.83 -45.81
C ARG A 379 30.06 -30.73 -44.38
N ARG A 380 30.98 -30.48 -43.44
CA ARG A 380 30.69 -30.37 -42.04
C ARG A 380 29.73 -29.20 -41.73
N LEU A 381 29.89 -28.05 -42.40
CA LEU A 381 28.98 -26.92 -42.29
C LEU A 381 27.59 -27.22 -42.89
N ALA A 382 27.53 -28.01 -43.98
CA ALA A 382 26.26 -28.44 -44.58
C ALA A 382 25.49 -29.41 -43.67
N GLU A 383 26.21 -30.23 -42.89
CA GLU A 383 25.66 -31.16 -41.90
C GLU A 383 25.35 -30.48 -40.56
N GLY A 384 25.47 -29.15 -40.44
CA GLY A 384 25.20 -28.40 -39.21
C GLY A 384 26.30 -28.53 -38.16
N GLY A 385 27.47 -29.11 -38.51
CA GLY A 385 28.60 -29.26 -37.59
C GLY A 385 29.42 -27.98 -37.43
N GLY A 386 30.00 -27.79 -36.23
CA GLY A 386 30.91 -26.68 -35.96
C GLY A 386 32.26 -26.83 -36.64
N VAL A 387 32.86 -25.72 -37.05
CA VAL A 387 34.21 -25.64 -37.69
C VAL A 387 35.06 -24.67 -36.87
N PRO A 388 36.32 -25.01 -36.54
CA PRO A 388 37.21 -24.08 -35.85
C PRO A 388 37.53 -22.87 -36.75
N LEU A 389 37.17 -21.65 -36.28
CA LEU A 389 37.22 -20.45 -37.11
C LEU A 389 38.63 -20.05 -37.55
N ASP A 390 39.61 -20.10 -36.64
CA ASP A 390 40.97 -19.65 -36.95
C ASP A 390 41.63 -20.50 -38.06
N PRO A 391 41.71 -21.84 -37.97
CA PRO A 391 42.23 -22.66 -39.05
C PRO A 391 41.41 -22.56 -40.33
N PHE A 392 40.11 -22.32 -40.23
CA PHE A 392 39.27 -22.15 -41.40
C PHE A 392 39.50 -20.80 -42.10
N HIS A 393 39.64 -19.72 -41.32
CA HIS A 393 39.99 -18.40 -41.87
C HIS A 393 41.35 -18.40 -42.54
N ASP A 394 42.36 -19.04 -41.91
CA ASP A 394 43.72 -19.18 -42.50
C ASP A 394 43.70 -19.96 -43.81
N LEU A 395 42.90 -21.04 -43.88
CA LEU A 395 42.69 -21.77 -45.08
C LEU A 395 42.13 -20.92 -46.23
N LEU A 396 41.01 -20.16 -45.92
CA LEU A 396 40.39 -19.29 -46.92
C LEU A 396 41.36 -18.16 -47.39
N THR A 397 42.20 -17.67 -46.47
CA THR A 397 43.19 -16.62 -46.75
C THR A 397 44.29 -17.16 -47.66
N ARG A 398 44.85 -18.40 -47.45
CA ARG A 398 45.81 -19.05 -48.33
C ARG A 398 45.22 -19.33 -49.71
N LEU A 399 43.99 -19.86 -49.75
CA LEU A 399 43.32 -20.11 -51.04
C LEU A 399 43.10 -18.80 -51.81
N ARG A 400 42.78 -17.72 -51.13
CA ARG A 400 42.58 -16.38 -51.73
C ARG A 400 43.91 -15.86 -52.29
N SER A 401 45.01 -15.99 -51.57
CA SER A 401 46.32 -15.54 -52.04
C SER A 401 46.86 -16.37 -53.17
N ALA A 402 46.46 -17.65 -53.27
CA ALA A 402 46.89 -18.54 -54.39
C ALA A 402 46.09 -18.29 -55.69
N ILE A 403 44.96 -17.63 -55.65
CA ILE A 403 44.09 -17.31 -56.79
C ILE A 403 44.15 -15.83 -57.23
N ALA A 404 44.77 -14.96 -56.38
CA ALA A 404 44.97 -13.53 -56.69
C ALA A 404 46.14 -13.36 -57.64
#